data_0b082892e7a9513a8d0dd8aaa7b61ce3
#
_entry.id   0b082892e7a9513a8d0dd8aaa7b61ce3
#
_cell.length_a   1.000
_cell.length_b   1.000
_cell.length_c   1.000
_cell.angle_alpha   90.00
_cell.angle_beta   90.00
_cell.angle_gamma   90.00
#
_symmetry.space_group_name_H-M   'P 1'
#
loop_
_entity.id
_entity.type
_entity.pdbx_description
1 polymer ?
#
loop_
_entity_poly.entity_id
_entity_poly.type
_entity_poly.pdbx_seq_one_letter_code
_entity_poly.pdbx_strand_id
1 'polypeptide(L)'
;MTGLFRKVALAVAVTASVAPASATDLTRKRENLPDLVLGNDQGNDFVVENKDIELESGKAYRLRIVAKGGQEYKFYAPEFFRYIWLNQIVIEHKEIHGGGAPDHLEFDEPGEIAVEFVAIKPGAYKWEARGLEAKGMTGTLTVK
;
A
#
# COMPACT_ATOMS: atom_id res chain seq x y z
N MET A 1 11.70 -29.50 74.99
CA MET A 1 11.78 -30.05 73.60
C MET A 1 11.17 -29.03 72.61
N THR A 2 11.99 -28.20 72.05
CA THR A 2 11.55 -27.12 71.12
C THR A 2 11.93 -27.54 69.69
N GLY A 3 10.92 -27.97 68.92
CA GLY A 3 11.09 -28.36 67.52
C GLY A 3 11.14 -27.13 66.60
N LEU A 4 12.29 -26.93 65.99
CA LEU A 4 12.55 -25.84 65.05
C LEU A 4 12.07 -26.27 63.66
N PHE A 5 10.88 -25.79 63.20
CA PHE A 5 10.41 -26.01 61.84
C PHE A 5 11.15 -25.04 60.88
N ARG A 6 12.12 -25.61 60.09
CA ARG A 6 12.74 -24.88 58.94
C ARG A 6 11.74 -24.80 57.80
N LYS A 7 11.25 -23.62 57.48
CA LYS A 7 10.51 -23.36 56.27
C LYS A 7 11.48 -23.28 55.10
N VAL A 8 11.43 -24.28 54.21
CA VAL A 8 12.17 -24.25 52.92
C VAL A 8 11.30 -23.46 51.92
N ALA A 9 11.78 -22.29 51.53
CA ALA A 9 11.16 -21.51 50.47
C ALA A 9 11.69 -22.03 49.12
N LEU A 10 10.82 -22.60 48.33
CA LEU A 10 11.13 -23.05 46.96
C LEU A 10 11.01 -21.80 46.01
N ALA A 11 12.13 -21.26 45.57
CA ALA A 11 12.16 -20.23 44.59
C ALA A 11 12.00 -20.84 43.19
N VAL A 12 10.85 -20.61 42.55
CA VAL A 12 10.62 -20.99 41.15
C VAL A 12 11.22 -19.91 40.26
N ALA A 13 12.34 -20.19 39.60
CA ALA A 13 12.93 -19.32 38.61
C ALA A 13 12.13 -19.47 37.29
N VAL A 14 11.35 -18.48 36.93
CA VAL A 14 10.71 -18.37 35.60
C VAL A 14 11.77 -17.88 34.61
N THR A 15 12.32 -18.77 33.79
CA THR A 15 13.18 -18.42 32.68
C THR A 15 12.29 -18.02 31.49
N ALA A 16 12.15 -16.72 31.25
CA ALA A 16 11.53 -16.22 30.02
C ALA A 16 12.48 -16.47 28.84
N SER A 17 12.15 -17.43 28.00
CA SER A 17 12.87 -17.65 26.74
C SER A 17 12.52 -16.53 25.77
N VAL A 18 13.46 -15.61 25.53
CA VAL A 18 13.34 -14.60 24.47
C VAL A 18 13.64 -15.30 23.15
N ALA A 19 12.61 -15.54 22.34
CA ALA A 19 12.79 -16.00 20.97
C ALA A 19 13.54 -14.90 20.17
N PRO A 20 14.55 -15.26 19.36
CA PRO A 20 15.24 -14.27 18.54
C PRO A 20 14.25 -13.63 17.58
N ALA A 21 14.20 -12.28 17.55
CA ALA A 21 13.43 -11.55 16.56
C ALA A 21 14.06 -11.81 15.18
N SER A 22 13.30 -12.45 14.29
CA SER A 22 13.69 -12.63 12.90
C SER A 22 13.25 -11.43 12.09
N ALA A 23 14.20 -10.76 11.42
CA ALA A 23 13.86 -9.70 10.48
C ALA A 23 13.09 -10.29 9.28
N THR A 24 11.95 -9.69 8.96
CA THR A 24 11.12 -10.11 7.83
C THR A 24 11.34 -9.12 6.68
N ASP A 25 11.69 -9.66 5.51
CA ASP A 25 11.72 -8.88 4.27
C ASP A 25 10.28 -8.66 3.79
N LEU A 26 9.75 -7.47 4.04
CA LEU A 26 8.38 -7.08 3.70
C LEU A 26 8.17 -6.93 2.19
N THR A 27 9.23 -6.93 1.37
CA THR A 27 9.14 -6.74 -0.08
C THR A 27 8.88 -8.03 -0.85
N ARG A 28 9.07 -9.18 -0.22
CA ARG A 28 9.12 -10.49 -0.91
C ARG A 28 7.77 -11.08 -1.29
N LYS A 29 6.70 -10.80 -0.58
CA LYS A 29 5.39 -11.43 -0.79
C LYS A 29 4.35 -10.36 -1.09
N ARG A 30 4.52 -9.67 -2.21
CA ARG A 30 3.54 -8.66 -2.61
C ARG A 30 2.25 -9.30 -3.12
N GLU A 31 1.15 -8.70 -2.74
CA GLU A 31 -0.19 -9.02 -3.22
C GLU A 31 -0.53 -8.14 -4.42
N ASN A 32 -1.08 -8.75 -5.49
CA ASN A 32 -1.60 -7.98 -6.61
C ASN A 32 -3.00 -7.50 -6.26
N LEU A 33 -3.18 -6.19 -6.27
CA LEU A 33 -4.48 -5.57 -6.09
C LEU A 33 -5.30 -5.61 -7.39
N PRO A 34 -6.63 -5.49 -7.31
CA PRO A 34 -7.46 -5.22 -8.49
C PRO A 34 -6.96 -3.97 -9.21
N ASP A 35 -6.99 -3.98 -10.54
CA ASP A 35 -6.58 -2.83 -11.34
C ASP A 35 -7.51 -1.64 -11.08
N LEU A 36 -6.94 -0.47 -10.81
CA LEU A 36 -7.68 0.79 -10.79
C LEU A 36 -7.76 1.29 -12.23
N VAL A 37 -8.96 1.24 -12.83
CA VAL A 37 -9.12 1.55 -14.26
C VAL A 37 -9.77 2.91 -14.45
N LEU A 38 -9.15 3.78 -15.25
CA LEU A 38 -9.60 5.13 -15.60
C LEU A 38 -10.13 5.13 -17.04
N GLY A 39 -11.40 5.46 -17.21
CA GLY A 39 -12.09 5.35 -18.49
C GLY A 39 -12.37 3.91 -18.89
N ASN A 40 -12.93 3.70 -20.09
CA ASN A 40 -13.16 2.39 -20.66
C ASN A 40 -12.99 2.34 -22.18
N ASP A 41 -12.92 1.12 -22.72
CA ASP A 41 -12.75 0.87 -24.17
C ASP A 41 -14.02 1.19 -24.99
N GLN A 42 -15.12 1.61 -24.33
CA GLN A 42 -16.41 1.95 -24.97
C GLN A 42 -16.59 3.46 -25.18
N GLY A 43 -15.52 4.24 -24.97
CA GLY A 43 -15.50 5.69 -25.17
C GLY A 43 -16.09 6.50 -23.99
N ASN A 44 -16.22 5.90 -22.81
CA ASN A 44 -16.56 6.65 -21.60
C ASN A 44 -15.28 6.95 -20.81
N ASP A 45 -14.84 8.19 -20.87
CA ASP A 45 -13.62 8.67 -20.22
C ASP A 45 -13.77 8.93 -18.71
N PHE A 46 -15.01 9.02 -18.21
CA PHE A 46 -15.31 9.45 -16.85
C PHE A 46 -15.92 8.35 -15.97
N VAL A 47 -15.41 7.15 -16.14
CA VAL A 47 -15.73 6.01 -15.27
C VAL A 47 -14.47 5.51 -14.57
N VAL A 48 -14.63 4.97 -13.38
CA VAL A 48 -13.53 4.36 -12.62
C VAL A 48 -13.97 2.99 -12.12
N GLU A 49 -13.15 1.97 -12.38
CA GLU A 49 -13.28 0.66 -11.74
C GLU A 49 -12.32 0.56 -10.55
N ASN A 50 -12.76 -0.11 -9.48
CA ASN A 50 -11.98 -0.34 -8.26
C ASN A 50 -11.41 0.94 -7.62
N LYS A 51 -12.21 1.99 -7.57
CA LYS A 51 -11.80 3.30 -7.06
C LYS A 51 -11.47 3.34 -5.56
N ASP A 52 -12.04 2.40 -4.80
CA ASP A 52 -11.84 2.29 -3.36
C ASP A 52 -11.15 0.95 -3.06
N ILE A 53 -9.95 1.03 -2.48
CA ILE A 53 -9.07 -0.12 -2.24
C ILE A 53 -8.69 -0.17 -0.76
N GLU A 54 -8.80 -1.37 -0.16
CA GLU A 54 -8.40 -1.62 1.21
C GLU A 54 -7.03 -2.31 1.27
N LEU A 55 -6.19 -1.87 2.19
CA LEU A 55 -4.82 -2.31 2.40
C LEU A 55 -4.58 -2.58 3.88
N GLU A 56 -3.62 -3.42 4.19
CA GLU A 56 -3.14 -3.65 5.55
C GLU A 56 -1.73 -3.06 5.73
N SER A 57 -1.52 -2.36 6.84
CA SER A 57 -0.20 -1.83 7.20
C SER A 57 0.82 -2.96 7.36
N GLY A 58 2.02 -2.78 6.85
CA GLY A 58 3.11 -3.76 6.89
C GLY A 58 3.03 -4.82 5.79
N LYS A 59 2.08 -4.75 4.86
CA LYS A 59 2.02 -5.63 3.70
C LYS A 59 2.53 -4.96 2.43
N ALA A 60 3.13 -5.77 1.56
CA ALA A 60 3.58 -5.35 0.24
C ALA A 60 2.49 -5.60 -0.81
N TYR A 61 2.33 -4.62 -1.70
CA TYR A 61 1.32 -4.62 -2.75
C TYR A 61 1.89 -4.20 -4.09
N ARG A 62 1.19 -4.63 -5.16
CA ARG A 62 1.30 -4.08 -6.50
C ARG A 62 -0.07 -3.54 -6.91
N LEU A 63 -0.17 -2.23 -7.12
CA LEU A 63 -1.33 -1.56 -7.69
C LEU A 63 -1.03 -1.18 -9.14
N ARG A 64 -1.83 -1.69 -10.07
CA ARG A 64 -1.84 -1.24 -11.47
C ARG A 64 -2.89 -0.17 -11.63
N ILE A 65 -2.49 0.96 -12.19
CA ILE A 65 -3.39 2.03 -12.63
C ILE A 65 -3.39 1.95 -14.14
N VAL A 66 -4.57 1.76 -14.73
CA VAL A 66 -4.74 1.51 -16.16
C VAL A 66 -5.61 2.62 -16.74
N ALA A 67 -5.06 3.42 -17.63
CA ALA A 67 -5.80 4.40 -18.41
C ALA A 67 -6.32 3.73 -19.70
N LYS A 68 -7.64 3.70 -19.87
CA LYS A 68 -8.33 3.18 -21.06
C LYS A 68 -9.06 4.25 -21.83
N GLY A 69 -9.42 5.35 -21.17
CA GLY A 69 -10.09 6.49 -21.81
C GLY A 69 -9.16 7.31 -22.69
N GLY A 70 -9.74 8.19 -23.49
CA GLY A 70 -9.02 9.09 -24.40
C GLY A 70 -8.62 10.43 -23.77
N GLN A 71 -8.81 10.60 -22.45
CA GLN A 71 -8.42 11.81 -21.72
C GLN A 71 -7.02 11.67 -21.15
N GLU A 72 -6.36 12.78 -20.91
CA GLU A 72 -5.21 12.88 -20.03
C GLU A 72 -5.66 12.67 -18.58
N TYR A 73 -5.02 11.72 -17.88
CA TYR A 73 -5.31 11.48 -16.47
C TYR A 73 -4.09 11.76 -15.61
N LYS A 74 -4.25 12.66 -14.64
CA LYS A 74 -3.25 12.95 -13.60
C LYS A 74 -3.69 12.31 -12.29
N PHE A 75 -3.18 11.12 -12.01
CA PHE A 75 -3.49 10.41 -10.76
C PHE A 75 -2.73 11.03 -9.60
N TYR A 76 -3.43 11.80 -8.78
CA TYR A 76 -2.93 12.47 -7.59
C TYR A 76 -3.32 11.71 -6.32
N ALA A 77 -2.32 11.29 -5.55
CA ALA A 77 -2.50 10.67 -4.23
C ALA A 77 -1.33 11.05 -3.31
N PRO A 78 -1.02 12.35 -3.11
CA PRO A 78 0.22 12.79 -2.48
C PRO A 78 0.37 12.31 -1.04
N GLU A 79 -0.71 12.28 -0.26
CA GLU A 79 -0.67 11.77 1.11
C GLU A 79 -0.44 10.26 1.15
N PHE A 80 -1.06 9.50 0.25
CA PHE A 80 -0.82 8.07 0.12
C PHE A 80 0.64 7.80 -0.21
N PHE A 81 1.17 8.43 -1.25
CA PHE A 81 2.56 8.26 -1.66
C PHE A 81 3.56 8.66 -0.57
N ARG A 82 3.22 9.62 0.28
CA ARG A 82 4.05 10.04 1.42
C ARG A 82 4.14 8.98 2.51
N TYR A 83 3.10 8.14 2.67
CA TYR A 83 2.96 7.20 3.78
C TYR A 83 3.09 5.74 3.38
N ILE A 84 3.68 5.49 2.22
CA ILE A 84 4.12 4.16 1.79
C ILE A 84 5.65 4.12 1.71
N TRP A 85 6.21 2.90 1.73
CA TRP A 85 7.56 2.69 1.25
C TRP A 85 7.48 2.24 -0.21
N LEU A 86 7.92 3.08 -1.13
CA LEU A 86 7.90 2.80 -2.57
C LEU A 86 9.09 1.88 -2.91
N ASN A 87 8.78 0.68 -3.43
CA ASN A 87 9.79 -0.25 -3.92
C ASN A 87 10.21 0.11 -5.35
N GLN A 88 9.24 0.19 -6.26
CA GLN A 88 9.48 0.53 -7.65
C GLN A 88 8.20 0.99 -8.36
N ILE A 89 8.39 1.66 -9.49
CA ILE A 89 7.34 1.96 -10.46
C ILE A 89 7.66 1.19 -11.73
N VAL A 90 6.65 0.56 -12.33
CA VAL A 90 6.79 -0.23 -13.57
C VAL A 90 5.92 0.39 -14.65
N ILE A 91 6.55 0.76 -15.76
CA ILE A 91 5.90 1.35 -16.93
C ILE A 91 6.28 0.49 -18.12
N GLU A 92 5.32 -0.15 -18.79
CA GLU A 92 5.55 -0.99 -20.00
C GLU A 92 6.74 -1.94 -19.84
N HIS A 93 6.77 -2.70 -18.75
CA HIS A 93 7.86 -3.66 -18.43
C HIS A 93 9.24 -3.02 -18.13
N LYS A 94 9.31 -1.72 -17.94
CA LYS A 94 10.50 -1.00 -17.47
C LYS A 94 10.34 -0.63 -16.01
N GLU A 95 11.37 -0.85 -15.22
CA GLU A 95 11.35 -0.62 -13.79
C GLU A 95 12.11 0.67 -13.44
N ILE A 96 11.50 1.50 -12.61
CA ILE A 96 12.11 2.69 -12.03
C ILE A 96 12.32 2.42 -10.56
N HIS A 97 13.57 2.24 -10.17
CA HIS A 97 13.98 2.10 -8.78
C HIS A 97 14.48 3.45 -8.27
N GLY A 98 13.86 3.97 -7.21
CA GLY A 98 14.27 5.26 -6.68
C GLY A 98 13.61 5.56 -5.35
N GLY A 99 14.30 6.34 -4.52
CA GLY A 99 13.93 6.59 -3.13
C GLY A 99 12.91 7.70 -2.90
N GLY A 100 12.25 8.23 -3.92
CA GLY A 100 11.29 9.32 -3.79
C GLY A 100 9.86 8.89 -4.12
N ALA A 101 8.89 9.31 -3.30
CA ALA A 101 7.49 9.19 -3.66
C ALA A 101 7.21 10.12 -4.85
N PRO A 102 6.46 9.67 -5.88
CA PRO A 102 6.03 10.56 -6.95
C PRO A 102 5.05 11.61 -6.42
N ASP A 103 5.03 12.76 -7.05
CA ASP A 103 3.98 13.76 -6.78
C ASP A 103 2.65 13.29 -7.36
N HIS A 104 2.69 12.79 -8.59
CA HIS A 104 1.56 12.19 -9.29
C HIS A 104 2.05 11.22 -10.37
N LEU A 105 1.12 10.49 -10.96
CA LEU A 105 1.33 9.68 -12.15
C LEU A 105 0.46 10.24 -13.26
N GLU A 106 1.03 10.44 -14.45
CA GLU A 106 0.34 11.07 -15.57
C GLU A 106 0.26 10.12 -16.77
N PHE A 107 -0.89 10.11 -17.41
CA PHE A 107 -1.20 9.33 -18.61
C PHE A 107 -1.66 10.29 -19.70
N ASP A 108 -0.81 10.58 -20.68
CA ASP A 108 -1.16 11.39 -21.85
C ASP A 108 -1.92 10.57 -22.89
N GLU A 109 -1.83 9.26 -22.82
CA GLU A 109 -2.47 8.29 -23.69
C GLU A 109 -2.80 6.99 -22.93
N PRO A 110 -3.66 6.11 -23.47
CA PRO A 110 -3.96 4.82 -22.86
C PRO A 110 -2.71 4.00 -22.58
N GLY A 111 -2.65 3.41 -21.38
CA GLY A 111 -1.50 2.65 -20.93
C GLY A 111 -1.62 2.23 -19.47
N GLU A 112 -0.53 1.67 -18.92
CA GLU A 112 -0.51 1.22 -17.53
C GLU A 112 0.75 1.68 -16.79
N ILE A 113 0.57 2.05 -15.54
CA ILE A 113 1.64 2.27 -14.57
C ILE A 113 1.34 1.41 -13.35
N ALA A 114 2.28 0.56 -12.95
CA ALA A 114 2.18 -0.21 -11.72
C ALA A 114 3.08 0.39 -10.64
N VAL A 115 2.55 0.51 -9.43
CA VAL A 115 3.28 0.95 -8.25
C VAL A 115 3.43 -0.24 -7.31
N GLU A 116 4.66 -0.56 -6.93
CA GLU A 116 4.98 -1.60 -5.96
C GLU A 116 5.45 -0.97 -4.66
N PHE A 117 4.79 -1.29 -3.57
CA PHE A 117 4.98 -0.58 -2.31
C PHE A 117 4.66 -1.45 -1.09
N VAL A 118 5.14 -1.00 0.08
CA VAL A 118 4.66 -1.46 1.39
C VAL A 118 3.81 -0.36 1.99
N ALA A 119 2.59 -0.68 2.40
CA ALA A 119 1.74 0.25 3.12
C ALA A 119 2.26 0.44 4.56
N ILE A 120 2.49 1.68 4.99
CA ILE A 120 3.14 1.97 6.28
C ILE A 120 2.15 2.53 7.30
N LYS A 121 1.50 3.64 7.01
CA LYS A 121 0.68 4.35 7.99
C LYS A 121 -0.80 4.10 7.78
N PRO A 122 -1.54 3.60 8.80
CA PRO A 122 -2.99 3.51 8.73
C PRO A 122 -3.65 4.86 8.47
N GLY A 123 -4.72 4.86 7.65
CA GLY A 123 -5.47 6.06 7.29
C GLY A 123 -6.29 5.86 6.03
N ALA A 124 -7.20 6.80 5.76
CA ALA A 124 -7.96 6.86 4.52
C ALA A 124 -7.36 7.98 3.64
N TYR A 125 -6.77 7.60 2.53
CA TYR A 125 -6.06 8.50 1.63
C TYR A 125 -6.87 8.70 0.36
N LYS A 126 -7.28 9.93 0.11
CA LYS A 126 -7.98 10.29 -1.12
C LYS A 126 -7.00 10.26 -2.29
N TRP A 127 -7.47 9.77 -3.41
CA TRP A 127 -6.86 9.99 -4.71
C TRP A 127 -7.86 10.69 -5.65
N GLU A 128 -7.35 11.38 -6.65
CA GLU A 128 -8.15 12.07 -7.66
C GLU A 128 -7.44 12.06 -9.02
N ALA A 129 -8.22 11.97 -10.10
CA ALA A 129 -7.74 12.38 -11.41
C ALA A 129 -7.89 13.90 -11.46
N ARG A 130 -6.80 14.64 -11.24
CA ARG A 130 -6.81 16.10 -11.04
C ARG A 130 -7.42 16.84 -12.24
N GLY A 131 -8.39 17.69 -11.95
CA GLY A 131 -9.20 18.41 -12.93
C GLY A 131 -10.45 17.65 -13.39
N LEU A 132 -10.62 16.39 -12.98
CA LEU A 132 -11.75 15.54 -13.33
C LEU A 132 -12.57 15.09 -12.10
N GLU A 133 -12.33 15.67 -10.94
CA GLU A 133 -12.99 15.32 -9.67
C GLU A 133 -14.50 15.51 -9.74
N ALA A 134 -14.93 16.60 -10.38
CA ALA A 134 -16.36 16.90 -10.59
C ALA A 134 -17.07 15.88 -11.49
N LYS A 135 -16.32 15.07 -12.24
CA LYS A 135 -16.82 13.96 -13.06
C LYS A 135 -16.85 12.63 -12.29
N GLY A 136 -16.50 12.62 -11.00
CA GLY A 136 -16.47 11.42 -10.17
C GLY A 136 -15.17 10.61 -10.27
N MET A 137 -14.13 11.16 -10.92
CA MET A 137 -12.82 10.52 -11.08
C MET A 137 -11.98 10.66 -9.81
N THR A 138 -12.44 10.04 -8.72
CA THR A 138 -11.82 10.06 -7.39
C THR A 138 -12.20 8.82 -6.59
N GLY A 139 -11.41 8.47 -5.60
CA GLY A 139 -11.67 7.37 -4.67
C GLY A 139 -10.76 7.40 -3.46
N THR A 140 -10.67 6.28 -2.77
CA THR A 140 -9.96 6.17 -1.49
C THR A 140 -9.07 4.93 -1.43
N LEU A 141 -7.85 5.11 -0.96
CA LEU A 141 -6.93 4.04 -0.59
C LEU A 141 -6.89 3.98 0.94
N THR A 142 -7.49 2.96 1.52
CA THR A 142 -7.60 2.83 2.99
C THR A 142 -6.61 1.82 3.51
N VAL A 143 -5.67 2.26 4.35
CA VAL A 143 -4.71 1.41 5.07
C VAL A 143 -5.25 1.16 6.48
N LYS A 144 -5.39 -0.10 6.86
CA LYS A 144 -5.85 -0.56 8.19
C LYS A 144 -4.68 -1.05 9.04
#